data_0015bd7766df119cdb762113f3b7c754
#
_entry.id   0015bd7766df119cdb762113f3b7c754
#
_cell.length_a   1.000
_cell.length_b   1.000
_cell.length_c   1.000
_cell.angle_alpha   90.00
_cell.angle_beta   90.00
_cell.angle_gamma   90.00
#
_symmetry.space_group_name_H-M   'P 1'
#
loop_
_entity.id
_entity.type
_entity.pdbx_description
1 polymer ?
#
loop_
_entity_poly.entity_id
_entity_poly.type
_entity_poly.pdbx_seq_one_letter_code
_entity_poly.pdbx_strand_id
1 'polypeptide(L)'
;MEEPRPPLGDDAPSHVDDFPPMQGRAATHLDGASPLDTNASDPEPGIADPEAAQTAPADPDARRRRRRRVLAWVLPPTVAVLVLGALAALELTAWQSFDHESTALSKALDNQDEAVRQVQSALTGSRSVNDATTAVLAVPDGGLLTAEDRTTLTDAAHQSAERSRAAAALIPGSRPRPGARKFWFWEVNADTARLERLDASARDRAKKLSAAEGPLRTATEAARTSASTALTAAADRAAAAESANVPADNDTVLDLRAAVDQVKQRASPFQPRVSADYTALAQAVQKLQDSHTATLASESGPLEQSRLDLEAFARSLAPGILMDFEWADLINGLGESNGYLSGETAWWYDRGGYATIRLSNSIAQEWPSDAAHAIVAHEVGHAITIRCRTMYDTTNDQTAEAWATAWAISMGFTSDANGTSAYGAPPDSLIQTASGCR
;
A
#
# COMPACT_ATOMS: atom_id res chain seq x y z
N MET A 1 44.30 -39.99 13.80
CA MET A 1 43.08 -40.49 13.10
C MET A 1 42.23 -39.30 12.81
N GLU A 2 42.45 -38.78 11.65
CA GLU A 2 41.79 -37.54 11.14
C GLU A 2 40.72 -37.99 10.16
N GLU A 3 39.48 -37.60 10.41
CA GLU A 3 38.35 -37.90 9.55
C GLU A 3 38.41 -36.99 8.33
N PRO A 4 38.25 -37.48 7.11
CA PRO A 4 38.31 -36.66 5.91
C PRO A 4 37.01 -35.84 5.78
N ARG A 5 37.13 -34.51 5.57
CA ARG A 5 36.05 -33.66 5.14
C ARG A 5 35.50 -34.05 3.78
N PRO A 6 34.18 -33.96 3.59
CA PRO A 6 33.61 -34.22 2.27
C PRO A 6 33.98 -33.10 1.27
N PRO A 7 34.07 -33.42 -0.03
CA PRO A 7 34.40 -32.44 -1.06
C PRO A 7 33.26 -31.44 -1.20
N LEU A 8 33.62 -30.15 -1.36
CA LEU A 8 32.72 -29.06 -1.78
C LEU A 8 32.19 -29.42 -3.17
N GLY A 9 30.88 -29.54 -3.27
CA GLY A 9 30.19 -29.80 -4.52
C GLY A 9 30.27 -28.60 -5.45
N ASP A 10 30.68 -28.84 -6.68
CA ASP A 10 30.49 -28.00 -7.85
C ASP A 10 28.97 -27.90 -8.14
N ASP A 11 28.30 -26.93 -7.58
CA ASP A 11 26.97 -26.54 -8.01
C ASP A 11 26.93 -25.02 -8.16
N ALA A 12 27.45 -24.56 -9.29
CA ALA A 12 27.13 -23.28 -9.84
C ALA A 12 25.77 -23.41 -10.57
N PRO A 13 24.70 -22.76 -10.15
CA PRO A 13 23.48 -22.76 -10.93
C PRO A 13 23.59 -21.76 -12.07
N SER A 14 23.84 -22.30 -13.26
CA SER A 14 23.50 -21.64 -14.52
C SER A 14 21.96 -21.68 -14.65
N HIS A 15 21.25 -20.63 -14.19
CA HIS A 15 19.86 -20.41 -14.52
C HIS A 15 19.75 -19.36 -15.63
N VAL A 16 19.52 -19.87 -16.81
CA VAL A 16 18.96 -19.15 -17.96
C VAL A 16 17.45 -19.06 -17.74
N ASP A 17 16.93 -17.85 -17.96
CA ASP A 17 15.54 -17.45 -17.86
C ASP A 17 14.54 -18.40 -18.51
N ASP A 18 13.56 -18.84 -17.73
CA ASP A 18 12.26 -19.28 -18.20
C ASP A 18 11.16 -18.42 -17.57
N PHE A 19 10.76 -17.36 -18.28
CA PHE A 19 9.51 -16.66 -18.02
C PHE A 19 8.39 -17.31 -18.84
N PRO A 20 7.30 -17.78 -18.20
CA PRO A 20 6.13 -18.22 -18.94
C PRO A 20 5.37 -17.01 -19.51
N PRO A 21 4.79 -17.14 -20.72
CA PRO A 21 4.06 -16.05 -21.35
C PRO A 21 2.73 -15.77 -20.64
N MET A 22 2.44 -14.50 -20.44
CA MET A 22 1.15 -14.02 -19.97
C MET A 22 0.05 -14.39 -20.97
N GLN A 23 -0.84 -15.28 -20.59
CA GLN A 23 -2.10 -15.51 -21.29
C GLN A 23 -3.14 -14.52 -20.82
N GLY A 24 -3.57 -13.63 -21.73
CA GLY A 24 -4.71 -12.77 -21.57
C GLY A 24 -5.99 -13.58 -21.41
N ARG A 25 -6.81 -13.25 -20.40
CA ARG A 25 -8.18 -13.73 -20.28
C ARG A 25 -9.12 -12.68 -20.82
N ALA A 26 -9.80 -13.08 -21.89
CA ALA A 26 -10.88 -12.39 -22.54
C ALA A 26 -12.10 -12.28 -21.61
N ALA A 27 -12.78 -11.14 -21.72
CA ALA A 27 -14.10 -10.88 -21.18
C ALA A 27 -15.14 -11.81 -21.79
N THR A 28 -15.96 -12.45 -20.98
CA THR A 28 -17.20 -13.10 -21.40
C THR A 28 -18.37 -12.18 -21.14
N HIS A 29 -18.95 -11.74 -22.25
CA HIS A 29 -20.31 -11.26 -22.41
C HIS A 29 -21.31 -12.28 -21.87
N LEU A 30 -22.32 -11.82 -21.16
CA LEU A 30 -23.59 -12.53 -21.03
C LEU A 30 -24.70 -11.57 -21.43
N ASP A 31 -25.13 -11.76 -22.66
CA ASP A 31 -26.45 -11.44 -23.17
C ASP A 31 -27.49 -12.39 -22.58
N GLY A 32 -28.71 -11.89 -22.44
CA GLY A 32 -29.87 -12.70 -22.12
C GLY A 32 -31.02 -11.78 -21.74
N ALA A 33 -31.62 -11.07 -22.65
CA ALA A 33 -32.78 -11.40 -23.48
C ALA A 33 -34.03 -11.69 -22.65
N SER A 34 -34.92 -10.70 -22.70
CA SER A 34 -36.39 -10.89 -22.66
C SER A 34 -36.81 -11.88 -23.73
N PRO A 35 -38.04 -12.39 -23.76
CA PRO A 35 -39.24 -11.60 -23.80
C PRO A 35 -40.55 -12.28 -23.30
N LEU A 36 -41.63 -11.47 -23.24
CA LEU A 36 -43.01 -11.67 -23.76
C LEU A 36 -43.74 -12.94 -23.31
N ASP A 37 -44.99 -12.90 -22.97
CA ASP A 37 -46.18 -12.68 -23.76
C ASP A 37 -47.41 -12.74 -22.84
N THR A 38 -48.30 -11.82 -23.05
CA THR A 38 -49.56 -11.84 -23.78
C THR A 38 -50.75 -12.48 -23.13
N ASN A 39 -51.78 -11.71 -23.34
CA ASN A 39 -53.18 -12.05 -23.64
C ASN A 39 -54.11 -12.18 -22.44
N ALA A 40 -54.94 -11.24 -22.41
CA ALA A 40 -56.23 -11.10 -23.14
C ALA A 40 -57.35 -11.81 -22.38
N SER A 41 -58.37 -11.12 -22.00
CA SER A 41 -59.62 -11.10 -22.75
C SER A 41 -60.71 -10.43 -21.93
N ASP A 42 -61.23 -9.43 -22.49
CA ASP A 42 -62.61 -8.96 -22.23
C ASP A 42 -63.62 -10.08 -22.44
N PRO A 43 -64.78 -9.99 -21.85
CA PRO A 43 -65.94 -9.78 -22.70
C PRO A 43 -66.92 -8.72 -22.23
N GLU A 44 -67.41 -8.09 -23.22
CA GLU A 44 -68.50 -7.14 -23.32
C GLU A 44 -69.91 -7.73 -23.13
N PRO A 45 -70.94 -6.94 -23.34
CA PRO A 45 -72.06 -6.72 -22.39
C PRO A 45 -73.37 -7.38 -22.87
N GLY A 46 -74.27 -7.52 -21.95
CA GLY A 46 -75.65 -7.96 -22.20
C GLY A 46 -76.66 -6.87 -22.04
N ILE A 47 -77.16 -6.46 -23.17
CA ILE A 47 -78.35 -5.61 -23.33
C ILE A 47 -79.59 -6.49 -23.07
N ALA A 48 -80.54 -5.96 -22.39
CA ALA A 48 -81.93 -6.33 -22.50
C ALA A 48 -82.88 -5.18 -22.16
N ASP A 49 -83.63 -4.87 -23.10
CA ASP A 49 -84.64 -3.83 -23.26
C ASP A 49 -86.01 -4.22 -22.61
N PRO A 50 -87.03 -3.36 -22.76
CA PRO A 50 -88.01 -3.00 -21.73
C PRO A 50 -89.44 -3.55 -22.03
N GLU A 51 -90.30 -3.38 -21.16
CA GLU A 51 -91.79 -3.23 -21.39
C GLU A 51 -92.48 -3.24 -20.02
N ALA A 52 -93.48 -2.55 -19.78
CA ALA A 52 -94.59 -1.90 -20.31
C ALA A 52 -95.34 -1.18 -19.16
N ALA A 53 -95.98 -0.14 -19.58
CA ALA A 53 -96.85 0.73 -18.83
C ALA A 53 -98.13 0.10 -18.32
N GLN A 54 -98.67 0.66 -17.23
CA GLN A 54 -100.08 0.89 -17.13
C GLN A 54 -100.43 2.03 -16.15
N THR A 55 -101.21 2.94 -16.63
CA THR A 55 -101.77 4.14 -16.04
C THR A 55 -103.04 3.84 -15.23
N ALA A 56 -103.24 4.54 -14.18
CA ALA A 56 -104.56 4.80 -13.52
C ALA A 56 -104.52 6.12 -12.76
N PRO A 57 -105.69 6.77 -12.55
CA PRO A 57 -105.84 8.25 -12.58
C PRO A 57 -105.66 8.95 -11.19
N ALA A 58 -105.38 10.24 -11.32
CA ALA A 58 -105.05 11.13 -10.27
C ALA A 58 -106.24 11.68 -9.41
N ASP A 59 -106.02 11.68 -8.10
CA ASP A 59 -106.89 12.37 -7.09
C ASP A 59 -106.24 13.68 -6.72
N PRO A 60 -106.91 14.87 -6.81
CA PRO A 60 -106.31 16.18 -6.63
C PRO A 60 -105.98 16.56 -5.18
N ASP A 61 -106.57 15.92 -4.16
CA ASP A 61 -106.34 16.25 -2.75
C ASP A 61 -105.11 15.58 -2.15
N ALA A 62 -104.51 14.67 -2.82
CA ALA A 62 -103.27 14.02 -2.38
C ALA A 62 -102.07 14.97 -2.51
N ARG A 63 -102.10 16.02 -3.32
CA ARG A 63 -100.96 16.90 -3.59
C ARG A 63 -100.54 17.82 -2.44
N ARG A 64 -101.42 18.15 -1.52
CA ARG A 64 -101.04 18.99 -0.33
C ARG A 64 -100.50 18.22 0.83
N ARG A 65 -100.87 16.98 1.02
CA ARG A 65 -100.31 16.10 2.08
C ARG A 65 -98.98 15.49 1.75
N ARG A 66 -98.70 15.32 0.42
CA ARG A 66 -97.47 14.73 -0.04
C ARG A 66 -96.23 15.66 0.04
N ARG A 67 -96.47 17.01 -0.08
CA ARG A 67 -95.37 17.98 0.03
C ARG A 67 -94.83 18.11 1.45
N ARG A 68 -95.58 17.89 2.48
CA ARG A 68 -95.10 17.99 3.88
C ARG A 68 -94.44 16.65 4.31
N ARG A 69 -94.81 15.53 3.79
CA ARG A 69 -94.18 14.23 4.12
C ARG A 69 -92.93 13.99 3.32
N VAL A 70 -92.82 14.50 2.08
CA VAL A 70 -91.60 14.34 1.26
C VAL A 70 -90.50 15.21 1.80
N LEU A 71 -90.74 16.37 2.35
CA LEU A 71 -89.70 17.21 2.94
C LEU A 71 -89.16 16.65 4.24
N ALA A 72 -89.96 15.89 4.98
CA ALA A 72 -89.58 15.33 6.29
C ALA A 72 -88.71 14.01 6.15
N TRP A 73 -88.73 13.34 4.95
CA TRP A 73 -87.99 12.08 4.68
C TRP A 73 -86.80 12.28 3.75
N VAL A 74 -86.67 13.44 3.05
CA VAL A 74 -85.57 13.71 2.17
C VAL A 74 -84.38 14.42 2.90
N LEU A 75 -84.70 15.24 3.94
CA LEU A 75 -83.67 15.93 4.75
C LEU A 75 -82.70 15.00 5.47
N PRO A 76 -83.17 13.91 6.15
CA PRO A 76 -82.24 13.05 6.87
C PRO A 76 -81.30 12.26 5.89
N PRO A 77 -81.76 11.72 4.74
CA PRO A 77 -80.81 11.03 3.84
C PRO A 77 -79.86 11.99 3.12
N THR A 78 -80.27 13.23 2.77
CA THR A 78 -79.37 14.21 2.16
C THR A 78 -78.28 14.69 3.13
N VAL A 79 -78.61 14.91 4.37
CA VAL A 79 -77.65 15.26 5.40
C VAL A 79 -76.71 14.08 5.66
N ALA A 80 -77.22 12.85 5.71
CA ALA A 80 -76.37 11.63 5.84
C ALA A 80 -75.41 11.46 4.66
N VAL A 81 -75.85 11.71 3.41
CA VAL A 81 -74.98 11.66 2.23
C VAL A 81 -73.91 12.76 2.26
N LEU A 82 -74.23 13.96 2.71
CA LEU A 82 -73.23 15.04 2.85
C LEU A 82 -72.23 14.73 3.95
N VAL A 83 -72.65 14.18 5.08
CA VAL A 83 -71.75 13.77 6.18
C VAL A 83 -70.85 12.61 5.73
N LEU A 84 -71.38 11.59 5.04
CA LEU A 84 -70.57 10.51 4.49
C LEU A 84 -69.61 10.99 3.40
N GLY A 85 -70.04 11.93 2.54
CA GLY A 85 -69.17 12.56 1.54
C GLY A 85 -68.02 13.38 2.20
N ALA A 86 -68.31 14.10 3.28
CA ALA A 86 -67.32 14.85 4.03
C ALA A 86 -66.34 13.91 4.76
N LEU A 87 -66.82 12.83 5.36
CA LEU A 87 -65.96 11.81 5.98
C LEU A 87 -65.07 11.12 4.96
N ALA A 88 -65.61 10.74 3.79
CA ALA A 88 -64.84 10.15 2.70
C ALA A 88 -63.76 11.12 2.15
N ALA A 89 -64.09 12.42 2.06
CA ALA A 89 -63.10 13.44 1.65
C ALA A 89 -61.97 13.60 2.71
N LEU A 90 -62.32 13.56 4.00
CA LEU A 90 -61.32 13.60 5.09
C LEU A 90 -60.42 12.38 5.08
N GLU A 91 -60.99 11.18 4.87
CA GLU A 91 -60.20 9.95 4.72
C GLU A 91 -59.25 10.03 3.52
N LEU A 92 -59.74 10.46 2.37
CA LEU A 92 -58.94 10.57 1.16
C LEU A 92 -57.77 11.54 1.33
N THR A 93 -58.03 12.72 1.92
CA THR A 93 -56.99 13.72 2.17
C THR A 93 -55.97 13.22 3.21
N ALA A 94 -56.40 12.55 4.28
CA ALA A 94 -55.53 11.99 5.27
C ALA A 94 -54.63 10.90 4.65
N TRP A 95 -55.18 10.03 3.79
CA TRP A 95 -54.42 9.02 3.10
C TRP A 95 -53.38 9.58 2.12
N GLN A 96 -53.75 10.62 1.36
CA GLN A 96 -52.82 11.32 0.47
C GLN A 96 -51.65 11.96 1.25
N SER A 97 -51.95 12.62 2.38
CA SER A 97 -50.93 13.18 3.26
C SER A 97 -49.99 12.13 3.83
N PHE A 98 -50.52 10.99 4.28
CA PHE A 98 -49.71 9.86 4.77
C PHE A 98 -48.82 9.30 3.70
N ASP A 99 -49.32 9.06 2.48
CA ASP A 99 -48.55 8.54 1.37
C ASP A 99 -47.44 9.51 0.95
N HIS A 100 -47.73 10.81 0.96
CA HIS A 100 -46.74 11.86 0.72
C HIS A 100 -45.60 11.84 1.76
N GLU A 101 -45.98 11.88 3.06
CA GLU A 101 -44.98 11.88 4.13
C GLU A 101 -44.22 10.56 4.26
N SER A 102 -44.84 9.41 3.97
CA SER A 102 -44.13 8.14 3.95
C SER A 102 -43.09 8.08 2.84
N THR A 103 -43.39 8.66 1.67
CA THR A 103 -42.44 8.79 0.57
C THR A 103 -41.32 9.77 0.89
N ALA A 104 -41.64 10.93 1.52
CA ALA A 104 -40.65 11.89 1.97
C ALA A 104 -39.69 11.29 2.99
N LEU A 105 -40.22 10.57 3.99
CA LEU A 105 -39.43 9.85 5.00
C LEU A 105 -38.53 8.80 4.34
N SER A 106 -39.06 8.00 3.38
CA SER A 106 -38.23 7.00 2.70
C SER A 106 -37.03 7.65 2.02
N LYS A 107 -37.24 8.75 1.29
CA LYS A 107 -36.16 9.51 0.64
C LYS A 107 -35.19 10.12 1.66
N ALA A 108 -35.67 10.63 2.80
CA ALA A 108 -34.79 11.16 3.84
C ALA A 108 -33.95 10.06 4.51
N LEU A 109 -34.52 8.86 4.72
CA LEU A 109 -33.80 7.72 5.24
C LEU A 109 -32.76 7.19 4.25
N ASP A 110 -33.05 7.16 2.95
CA ASP A 110 -32.10 6.78 1.92
C ASP A 110 -30.90 7.75 1.86
N ASN A 111 -31.15 9.05 1.96
CA ASN A 111 -30.10 10.06 2.07
C ASN A 111 -29.27 9.91 3.35
N GLN A 112 -29.94 9.59 4.49
CA GLN A 112 -29.25 9.31 5.75
C GLN A 112 -28.34 8.06 5.63
N ASP A 113 -28.84 7.00 5.03
CA ASP A 113 -28.08 5.76 4.82
C ASP A 113 -26.87 5.99 3.92
N GLU A 114 -27.00 6.84 2.89
CA GLU A 114 -25.87 7.24 2.05
C GLU A 114 -24.80 8.00 2.86
N ALA A 115 -25.22 8.98 3.66
CA ALA A 115 -24.32 9.71 4.54
C ALA A 115 -23.63 8.80 5.57
N VAL A 116 -24.36 7.78 6.09
CA VAL A 116 -23.78 6.76 6.97
C VAL A 116 -22.70 5.95 6.24
N ARG A 117 -22.95 5.49 5.01
CA ARG A 117 -21.96 4.75 4.23
C ARG A 117 -20.70 5.56 3.98
N GLN A 118 -20.83 6.85 3.64
CA GLN A 118 -19.70 7.75 3.41
C GLN A 118 -18.86 7.93 4.68
N VAL A 119 -19.49 8.18 5.82
CA VAL A 119 -18.80 8.29 7.11
C VAL A 119 -18.15 6.95 7.49
N GLN A 120 -18.81 5.80 7.31
CA GLN A 120 -18.24 4.49 7.59
C GLN A 120 -17.01 4.19 6.74
N SER A 121 -17.03 4.56 5.47
CA SER A 121 -15.86 4.47 4.58
C SER A 121 -14.69 5.33 5.09
N ALA A 122 -14.97 6.59 5.47
CA ALA A 122 -13.97 7.49 6.03
C ALA A 122 -13.40 6.98 7.37
N LEU A 123 -14.26 6.41 8.24
CA LEU A 123 -13.85 5.78 9.50
C LEU A 123 -12.93 4.57 9.27
N THR A 124 -13.20 3.75 8.26
CA THR A 124 -12.35 2.62 7.92
C THR A 124 -10.97 3.08 7.47
N GLY A 125 -10.92 4.10 6.60
CA GLY A 125 -9.67 4.72 6.19
C GLY A 125 -8.88 5.32 7.36
N SER A 126 -9.56 6.02 8.26
CA SER A 126 -8.93 6.61 9.46
C SER A 126 -8.36 5.55 10.40
N ARG A 127 -9.09 4.47 10.68
CA ARG A 127 -8.58 3.35 11.50
C ARG A 127 -7.32 2.76 10.90
N SER A 128 -7.33 2.47 9.61
CA SER A 128 -6.17 1.89 8.92
C SER A 128 -4.93 2.76 9.02
N VAL A 129 -5.05 4.09 8.89
CA VAL A 129 -3.93 5.03 9.06
C VAL A 129 -3.46 5.07 10.51
N ASN A 130 -4.39 5.16 11.48
CA ASN A 130 -4.05 5.25 12.89
C ASN A 130 -3.40 3.97 13.41
N ASP A 131 -3.88 2.79 12.99
CA ASP A 131 -3.31 1.50 13.37
C ASP A 131 -1.88 1.36 12.82
N ALA A 132 -1.66 1.72 11.55
CA ALA A 132 -0.34 1.71 10.94
C ALA A 132 0.62 2.70 11.64
N THR A 133 0.16 3.92 11.94
CA THR A 133 0.96 4.92 12.65
C THR A 133 1.32 4.46 14.06
N THR A 134 0.37 3.87 14.77
CA THR A 134 0.61 3.30 16.12
C THR A 134 1.64 2.18 16.06
N ALA A 135 1.53 1.30 15.06
CA ALA A 135 2.51 0.21 14.88
C ALA A 135 3.91 0.76 14.56
N VAL A 136 4.04 1.80 13.73
CA VAL A 136 5.32 2.48 13.46
C VAL A 136 5.92 3.08 14.73
N LEU A 137 5.11 3.78 15.53
CA LEU A 137 5.58 4.40 16.79
C LEU A 137 6.04 3.38 17.83
N ALA A 138 5.56 2.15 17.77
CA ALA A 138 5.93 1.07 18.68
C ALA A 138 7.26 0.38 18.31
N VAL A 139 7.82 0.63 17.12
CA VAL A 139 9.08 0.01 16.66
C VAL A 139 10.26 0.59 17.45
N PRO A 140 11.12 -0.24 18.06
CA PRO A 140 12.42 0.17 18.54
C PRO A 140 13.33 0.40 17.33
N ASP A 141 13.56 1.65 16.96
CA ASP A 141 14.20 2.01 15.69
C ASP A 141 15.58 2.68 15.84
N GLY A 142 16.15 2.66 17.02
CA GLY A 142 17.47 3.25 17.25
C GLY A 142 17.56 4.76 16.96
N GLY A 143 16.41 5.47 16.86
CA GLY A 143 16.37 6.91 16.59
C GLY A 143 16.16 7.26 15.12
N LEU A 144 15.73 6.32 14.29
CA LEU A 144 15.33 6.60 12.88
C LEU A 144 14.19 7.61 12.81
N LEU A 145 13.22 7.54 13.73
CA LEU A 145 12.27 8.62 13.98
C LEU A 145 12.83 9.55 15.05
N THR A 146 12.94 10.83 14.75
CA THR A 146 13.30 11.86 15.73
C THR A 146 12.20 12.03 16.78
N ALA A 147 12.50 12.67 17.89
CA ALA A 147 11.51 13.03 18.91
C ALA A 147 10.39 13.94 18.31
N GLU A 148 10.76 14.83 17.39
CA GLU A 148 9.82 15.70 16.67
C GLU A 148 8.91 14.90 15.73
N ASP A 149 9.46 13.95 14.94
CA ASP A 149 8.67 13.05 14.10
C ASP A 149 7.65 12.28 14.93
N ARG A 150 8.08 11.70 16.06
CA ARG A 150 7.22 10.94 16.98
C ARG A 150 6.10 11.80 17.56
N THR A 151 6.40 13.03 17.96
CA THR A 151 5.40 13.98 18.48
C THR A 151 4.39 14.32 17.39
N THR A 152 4.85 14.70 16.20
CA THR A 152 4.00 15.05 15.04
C THR A 152 3.08 13.89 14.64
N LEU A 153 3.61 12.66 14.59
CA LEU A 153 2.84 11.46 14.28
C LEU A 153 1.78 11.18 15.35
N THR A 154 2.14 11.31 16.62
CA THR A 154 1.24 11.09 17.75
C THR A 154 0.08 12.09 17.73
N ASP A 155 0.37 13.37 17.53
CA ASP A 155 -0.63 14.43 17.49
C ASP A 155 -1.58 14.28 16.31
N ALA A 156 -1.05 13.99 15.13
CA ALA A 156 -1.84 13.78 13.93
C ALA A 156 -2.77 12.54 14.05
N ALA A 157 -2.25 11.43 14.58
CA ALA A 157 -3.04 10.23 14.85
C ALA A 157 -4.13 10.49 15.91
N HIS A 158 -3.81 11.24 16.98
CA HIS A 158 -4.77 11.61 18.01
C HIS A 158 -5.90 12.48 17.45
N GLN A 159 -5.59 13.50 16.66
CA GLN A 159 -6.60 14.36 16.01
C GLN A 159 -7.52 13.53 15.07
N SER A 160 -6.94 12.63 14.26
CA SER A 160 -7.70 11.73 13.40
C SER A 160 -8.63 10.81 14.21
N ALA A 161 -8.14 10.26 15.34
CA ALA A 161 -8.91 9.41 16.23
C ALA A 161 -10.06 10.18 16.92
N GLU A 162 -9.86 11.42 17.34
CA GLU A 162 -10.91 12.28 17.92
C GLU A 162 -12.01 12.57 16.91
N ARG A 163 -11.67 12.94 15.67
CA ARG A 163 -12.64 13.14 14.58
C ARG A 163 -13.41 11.86 14.27
N SER A 164 -12.74 10.72 14.31
CA SER A 164 -13.36 9.40 14.12
C SER A 164 -14.39 9.10 15.21
N ARG A 165 -14.07 9.34 16.48
CA ARG A 165 -15.02 9.14 17.60
C ARG A 165 -16.24 10.07 17.47
N ALA A 166 -16.00 11.33 17.14
CA ALA A 166 -17.08 12.31 16.96
C ALA A 166 -18.01 11.91 15.81
N ALA A 167 -17.48 11.51 14.66
CA ALA A 167 -18.26 11.06 13.51
C ALA A 167 -19.01 9.74 13.79
N ALA A 168 -18.38 8.79 14.45
CA ALA A 168 -18.99 7.50 14.80
C ALA A 168 -20.19 7.66 15.74
N ALA A 169 -20.13 8.63 16.67
CA ALA A 169 -21.21 8.90 17.60
C ALA A 169 -22.51 9.43 16.90
N LEU A 170 -22.42 9.89 15.66
CA LEU A 170 -23.57 10.35 14.88
C LEU A 170 -24.29 9.21 14.15
N ILE A 171 -23.69 8.05 14.03
CA ILE A 171 -24.26 6.89 13.31
C ILE A 171 -25.42 6.32 14.11
N PRO A 172 -26.64 6.23 13.54
CA PRO A 172 -27.80 5.71 14.25
C PRO A 172 -27.68 4.20 14.47
N GLY A 173 -28.14 3.74 15.64
CA GLY A 173 -28.13 2.30 15.96
C GLY A 173 -29.17 1.48 15.19
N SER A 174 -30.23 2.12 14.66
CA SER A 174 -31.28 1.44 13.90
C SER A 174 -31.97 2.40 12.92
N ARG A 175 -32.47 1.82 11.81
CA ARG A 175 -33.31 2.55 10.83
C ARG A 175 -34.75 2.55 11.34
N PRO A 176 -35.41 3.72 11.48
CA PRO A 176 -36.83 3.79 11.75
C PRO A 176 -37.64 3.16 10.60
N ARG A 177 -38.73 2.50 10.95
CA ARG A 177 -39.67 1.94 9.96
C ARG A 177 -40.98 2.75 10.00
N PRO A 178 -41.53 3.15 8.85
CA PRO A 178 -42.90 3.65 8.78
C PRO A 178 -43.82 2.52 9.22
N GLY A 179 -44.81 2.85 10.05
CA GLY A 179 -45.89 1.92 10.41
C GLY A 179 -46.79 1.66 9.23
N ALA A 180 -47.60 0.59 9.30
CA ALA A 180 -48.68 0.39 8.33
C ALA A 180 -49.74 1.48 8.48
N ARG A 181 -50.28 1.97 7.33
CA ARG A 181 -51.35 2.95 7.28
C ARG A 181 -52.58 2.40 8.02
N LYS A 182 -53.14 3.22 8.92
CA LYS A 182 -54.38 2.94 9.64
C LYS A 182 -55.62 3.19 8.77
N PHE A 183 -56.76 2.76 9.24
CA PHE A 183 -58.01 2.91 8.49
C PHE A 183 -58.65 4.29 8.74
N TRP A 184 -58.72 4.76 9.99
CA TRP A 184 -59.45 5.97 10.36
C TRP A 184 -58.58 7.24 10.21
N PHE A 185 -59.14 8.31 9.61
CA PHE A 185 -58.43 9.56 9.32
C PHE A 185 -57.73 10.20 10.54
N TRP A 186 -58.31 10.08 11.76
CA TRP A 186 -57.69 10.62 12.97
C TRP A 186 -56.45 9.81 13.41
N GLU A 187 -56.44 8.52 13.19
CA GLU A 187 -55.27 7.65 13.41
C GLU A 187 -54.22 7.91 12.34
N VAL A 188 -54.64 8.04 11.07
CA VAL A 188 -53.76 8.37 9.93
C VAL A 188 -53.06 9.70 10.14
N ASN A 189 -53.81 10.76 10.60
CA ASN A 189 -53.23 12.07 10.89
C ASN A 189 -52.19 12.01 12.03
N ALA A 190 -52.44 11.20 13.08
CA ALA A 190 -51.48 11.01 14.16
C ALA A 190 -50.19 10.28 13.67
N ASP A 191 -50.34 9.29 12.80
CA ASP A 191 -49.22 8.59 12.17
C ASP A 191 -48.48 9.52 11.20
N THR A 192 -49.16 10.34 10.40
CA THR A 192 -48.55 11.37 9.52
C THR A 192 -47.66 12.32 10.31
N ALA A 193 -48.18 12.89 11.43
CA ALA A 193 -47.38 13.75 12.30
C ALA A 193 -46.16 13.05 12.93
N ARG A 194 -46.21 11.72 13.09
CA ARG A 194 -45.06 10.92 13.48
C ARG A 194 -44.06 10.77 12.34
N LEU A 195 -44.53 10.53 11.09
CA LEU A 195 -43.69 10.45 9.90
C LEU A 195 -42.93 11.75 9.66
N GLU A 196 -43.59 12.91 9.77
CA GLU A 196 -42.98 14.24 9.65
C GLU A 196 -41.82 14.42 10.65
N ARG A 197 -42.00 14.02 11.93
CA ARG A 197 -40.93 14.10 12.94
C ARG A 197 -39.76 13.17 12.61
N LEU A 198 -40.04 11.98 12.11
CA LEU A 198 -39.01 11.03 11.69
C LEU A 198 -38.24 11.52 10.45
N ASP A 199 -38.96 12.10 9.48
CA ASP A 199 -38.37 12.71 8.29
C ASP A 199 -37.43 13.88 8.65
N ALA A 200 -37.90 14.81 9.49
CA ALA A 200 -37.10 15.92 10.00
C ALA A 200 -35.84 15.42 10.75
N SER A 201 -35.98 14.38 11.57
CA SER A 201 -34.87 13.76 12.28
C SER A 201 -33.88 13.10 11.35
N ALA A 202 -34.37 12.39 10.30
CA ALA A 202 -33.51 11.74 9.32
C ALA A 202 -32.70 12.76 8.50
N ARG A 203 -33.35 13.86 8.07
CA ARG A 203 -32.68 14.96 7.38
C ARG A 203 -31.63 15.66 8.25
N ASP A 204 -31.94 15.95 9.50
CA ASP A 204 -30.98 16.57 10.45
C ASP A 204 -29.76 15.67 10.66
N ARG A 205 -29.98 14.36 10.83
CA ARG A 205 -28.87 13.39 10.97
C ARG A 205 -28.03 13.28 9.70
N ALA A 206 -28.66 13.19 8.52
CA ALA A 206 -27.94 13.17 7.25
C ALA A 206 -27.04 14.41 7.12
N LYS A 207 -27.57 15.59 7.44
CA LYS A 207 -26.81 16.85 7.43
C LYS A 207 -25.63 16.83 8.41
N LYS A 208 -25.83 16.33 9.64
CA LYS A 208 -24.75 16.22 10.65
C LYS A 208 -23.67 15.23 10.23
N LEU A 209 -24.05 14.08 9.66
CA LEU A 209 -23.13 13.07 9.15
C LEU A 209 -22.28 13.64 8.00
N SER A 210 -22.92 14.27 7.01
CA SER A 210 -22.21 14.90 5.89
C SER A 210 -21.28 16.03 6.36
N ALA A 211 -21.70 16.80 7.37
CA ALA A 211 -20.85 17.84 7.95
C ALA A 211 -19.65 17.29 8.73
N ALA A 212 -19.75 16.08 9.29
CA ALA A 212 -18.67 15.42 10.03
C ALA A 212 -17.66 14.72 9.12
N GLU A 213 -18.05 14.32 7.91
CA GLU A 213 -17.21 13.60 6.96
C GLU A 213 -15.98 14.40 6.52
N GLY A 214 -16.17 15.66 6.12
CA GLY A 214 -15.10 16.54 5.64
C GLY A 214 -13.96 16.71 6.67
N PRO A 215 -14.25 17.15 7.91
CA PRO A 215 -13.24 17.25 8.98
C PRO A 215 -12.54 15.92 9.30
N LEU A 216 -13.26 14.78 9.23
CA LEU A 216 -12.66 13.46 9.42
C LEU A 216 -11.67 13.13 8.31
N ARG A 217 -12.05 13.33 7.05
CA ARG A 217 -11.17 13.11 5.90
C ARG A 217 -9.93 14.00 5.96
N THR A 218 -10.10 15.27 6.29
CA THR A 218 -8.99 16.22 6.43
C THR A 218 -8.00 15.79 7.51
N ALA A 219 -8.48 15.39 8.69
CA ALA A 219 -7.63 14.92 9.78
C ALA A 219 -6.92 13.59 9.42
N THR A 220 -7.62 12.69 8.73
CA THR A 220 -7.02 11.43 8.25
C THR A 220 -5.92 11.69 7.21
N GLU A 221 -6.14 12.63 6.28
CA GLU A 221 -5.14 12.98 5.27
C GLU A 221 -3.94 13.69 5.88
N ALA A 222 -4.15 14.55 6.89
CA ALA A 222 -3.05 15.15 7.65
C ALA A 222 -2.21 14.09 8.35
N ALA A 223 -2.84 13.08 8.98
CA ALA A 223 -2.14 11.97 9.63
C ALA A 223 -1.35 11.14 8.59
N ARG A 224 -1.94 10.88 7.42
CA ARG A 224 -1.29 10.18 6.31
C ARG A 224 -0.06 10.93 5.80
N THR A 225 -0.20 12.24 5.59
CA THR A 225 0.90 13.10 5.11
C THR A 225 2.04 13.17 6.14
N SER A 226 1.71 13.35 7.42
CA SER A 226 2.71 13.34 8.49
C SER A 226 3.46 12.01 8.53
N ALA A 227 2.74 10.88 8.44
CA ALA A 227 3.34 9.56 8.42
C ALA A 227 4.25 9.34 7.18
N SER A 228 3.79 9.75 6.00
CA SER A 228 4.58 9.68 4.78
C SER A 228 5.88 10.47 4.88
N THR A 229 5.82 11.69 5.38
CA THR A 229 6.99 12.58 5.55
C THR A 229 7.98 11.99 6.55
N ALA A 230 7.51 11.59 7.73
CA ALA A 230 8.36 11.05 8.78
C ALA A 230 9.05 9.74 8.36
N LEU A 231 8.31 8.84 7.70
CA LEU A 231 8.85 7.56 7.22
C LEU A 231 9.86 7.74 6.09
N THR A 232 9.63 8.68 5.17
CA THR A 232 10.59 9.01 4.12
C THR A 232 11.88 9.56 4.74
N ALA A 233 11.78 10.48 5.70
CA ALA A 233 12.94 11.02 6.41
C ALA A 233 13.67 9.95 7.23
N ALA A 234 12.95 9.02 7.85
CA ALA A 234 13.56 7.88 8.55
C ALA A 234 14.31 6.96 7.59
N ALA A 235 13.75 6.69 6.39
CA ALA A 235 14.43 5.91 5.37
C ALA A 235 15.71 6.61 4.84
N ASP A 236 15.69 7.94 4.72
CA ASP A 236 16.88 8.71 4.34
C ASP A 236 17.97 8.65 5.43
N ARG A 237 17.59 8.70 6.71
CA ARG A 237 18.53 8.51 7.83
C ARG A 237 19.11 7.09 7.85
N ALA A 238 18.28 6.08 7.58
CA ALA A 238 18.73 4.70 7.46
C ALA A 238 19.72 4.52 6.31
N ALA A 239 19.46 5.14 5.15
CA ALA A 239 20.38 5.12 4.01
C ALA A 239 21.72 5.78 4.35
N ALA A 240 21.72 6.86 5.12
CA ALA A 240 22.95 7.52 5.58
C ALA A 240 23.77 6.64 6.55
N ALA A 241 23.15 5.67 7.24
CA ALA A 241 23.87 4.76 8.12
C ALA A 241 24.87 3.86 7.36
N GLU A 242 24.68 3.61 6.06
CA GLU A 242 25.60 2.82 5.23
C GLU A 242 27.03 3.39 5.28
N SER A 243 27.19 4.68 5.03
CA SER A 243 28.51 5.32 5.03
C SER A 243 29.18 5.41 6.40
N ALA A 244 28.38 5.36 7.47
CA ALA A 244 28.88 5.41 8.84
C ALA A 244 29.28 4.02 9.38
N ASN A 245 28.93 2.94 8.68
CA ASN A 245 29.17 1.56 9.10
C ASN A 245 30.03 0.81 8.04
N VAL A 246 31.11 1.43 7.61
CA VAL A 246 32.12 0.80 6.76
C VAL A 246 33.31 0.44 7.65
N PRO A 247 33.83 -0.80 7.60
CA PRO A 247 33.37 -1.94 6.81
C PRO A 247 32.13 -2.64 7.41
N ALA A 248 31.27 -3.17 6.55
CA ALA A 248 30.19 -4.08 6.92
C ALA A 248 29.91 -5.01 5.72
N ASP A 249 29.44 -6.23 5.99
CA ASP A 249 29.19 -7.23 4.93
C ASP A 249 28.26 -6.71 3.84
N ASN A 250 28.56 -7.00 2.60
CA ASN A 250 27.78 -6.62 1.43
C ASN A 250 26.29 -6.99 1.56
N ASP A 251 25.98 -8.18 2.08
CA ASP A 251 24.60 -8.64 2.24
C ASP A 251 23.80 -7.74 3.19
N THR A 252 24.41 -7.28 4.28
CA THR A 252 23.73 -6.37 5.22
C THR A 252 23.49 -5.00 4.61
N VAL A 253 24.43 -4.50 3.81
CA VAL A 253 24.29 -3.25 3.06
C VAL A 253 23.17 -3.37 2.00
N LEU A 254 23.16 -4.46 1.26
CA LEU A 254 22.14 -4.72 0.23
C LEU A 254 20.75 -4.90 0.84
N ASP A 255 20.65 -5.56 1.98
CA ASP A 255 19.39 -5.71 2.74
C ASP A 255 18.91 -4.36 3.26
N LEU A 256 19.80 -3.50 3.75
CA LEU A 256 19.46 -2.13 4.14
C LEU A 256 18.92 -1.32 2.97
N ARG A 257 19.63 -1.34 1.82
CA ARG A 257 19.18 -0.64 0.60
C ARG A 257 17.79 -1.10 0.16
N ALA A 258 17.54 -2.41 0.15
CA ALA A 258 16.24 -2.97 -0.19
C ALA A 258 15.15 -2.53 0.80
N ALA A 259 15.44 -2.52 2.11
CA ALA A 259 14.49 -2.07 3.13
C ALA A 259 14.19 -0.56 3.02
N VAL A 260 15.19 0.26 2.73
CA VAL A 260 15.04 1.70 2.44
C VAL A 260 14.08 1.93 1.27
N ASP A 261 14.30 1.22 0.16
CA ASP A 261 13.47 1.33 -1.04
C ASP A 261 12.01 0.90 -0.77
N GLN A 262 11.81 -0.19 -0.02
CA GLN A 262 10.47 -0.67 0.35
C GLN A 262 9.71 0.36 1.20
N VAL A 263 10.36 0.96 2.20
CA VAL A 263 9.73 2.00 3.01
C VAL A 263 9.41 3.22 2.16
N LYS A 264 10.32 3.73 1.33
CA LYS A 264 10.08 4.87 0.43
C LYS A 264 8.92 4.64 -0.53
N GLN A 265 8.86 3.46 -1.13
CA GLN A 265 7.80 3.09 -2.07
C GLN A 265 6.42 3.02 -1.41
N ARG A 266 6.34 2.59 -0.14
CA ARG A 266 5.07 2.45 0.56
C ARG A 266 4.71 3.64 1.43
N ALA A 267 5.65 4.49 1.75
CA ALA A 267 5.39 5.75 2.42
C ALA A 267 4.72 6.77 1.49
N SER A 268 5.03 6.75 0.18
CA SER A 268 4.52 7.73 -0.78
C SER A 268 4.04 7.05 -2.09
N PRO A 269 2.71 6.83 -2.28
CA PRO A 269 1.61 7.14 -1.36
C PRO A 269 1.57 6.23 -0.13
N PHE A 270 1.16 6.77 1.00
CA PHE A 270 1.10 6.05 2.27
C PHE A 270 0.19 4.81 2.18
N GLN A 271 0.77 3.65 2.46
CA GLN A 271 0.08 2.36 2.49
C GLN A 271 0.13 1.77 3.91
N PRO A 272 -0.95 1.17 4.43
CA PRO A 272 -0.98 0.66 5.81
C PRO A 272 0.08 -0.41 6.13
N ARG A 273 0.55 -1.14 5.12
CA ARG A 273 1.61 -2.15 5.28
C ARG A 273 2.99 -1.57 5.56
N VAL A 274 3.19 -0.26 5.39
CA VAL A 274 4.48 0.41 5.64
C VAL A 274 5.01 0.18 7.05
N SER A 275 4.16 -0.12 8.03
CA SER A 275 4.59 -0.43 9.39
C SER A 275 5.45 -1.70 9.48
N ALA A 276 5.14 -2.72 8.69
CA ALA A 276 5.94 -3.94 8.61
C ALA A 276 7.28 -3.67 7.91
N ASP A 277 7.26 -2.88 6.83
CA ASP A 277 8.48 -2.49 6.11
C ASP A 277 9.37 -1.61 6.99
N TYR A 278 8.78 -0.73 7.79
CA TYR A 278 9.54 0.09 8.76
C TYR A 278 10.18 -0.76 9.86
N THR A 279 9.50 -1.81 10.33
CA THR A 279 10.10 -2.78 11.26
C THR A 279 11.29 -3.48 10.62
N ALA A 280 11.17 -3.91 9.36
CA ALA A 280 12.26 -4.53 8.62
C ALA A 280 13.43 -3.55 8.40
N LEU A 281 13.17 -2.27 8.15
CA LEU A 281 14.18 -1.23 8.03
C LEU A 281 14.98 -1.05 9.33
N ALA A 282 14.28 -0.95 10.47
CA ALA A 282 14.93 -0.83 11.77
C ALA A 282 15.84 -2.04 12.07
N GLN A 283 15.38 -3.25 11.72
CA GLN A 283 16.17 -4.47 11.85
C GLN A 283 17.36 -4.50 10.89
N ALA A 284 17.21 -4.01 9.66
CA ALA A 284 18.30 -3.93 8.70
C ALA A 284 19.41 -2.97 9.16
N VAL A 285 19.04 -1.81 9.73
CA VAL A 285 20.01 -0.89 10.32
C VAL A 285 20.77 -1.54 11.49
N GLN A 286 20.07 -2.26 12.36
CA GLN A 286 20.72 -2.98 13.48
C GLN A 286 21.68 -4.05 12.96
N LYS A 287 21.28 -4.86 11.97
CA LYS A 287 22.14 -5.86 11.35
C LYS A 287 23.39 -5.25 10.72
N LEU A 288 23.25 -4.11 10.04
CA LEU A 288 24.39 -3.40 9.47
C LEU A 288 25.39 -2.97 10.55
N GLN A 289 24.91 -2.42 11.67
CA GLN A 289 25.74 -2.02 12.80
C GLN A 289 26.42 -3.22 13.49
N ASP A 290 25.70 -4.32 13.64
CA ASP A 290 26.23 -5.56 14.19
C ASP A 290 27.31 -6.15 13.28
N SER A 291 27.08 -6.17 11.95
CA SER A 291 28.07 -6.59 10.95
C SER A 291 29.32 -5.72 10.98
N HIS A 292 29.17 -4.38 10.95
CA HIS A 292 30.30 -3.46 11.10
C HIS A 292 31.14 -3.77 12.33
N THR A 293 30.49 -3.95 13.48
CA THR A 293 31.17 -4.27 14.72
C THR A 293 31.91 -5.61 14.66
N ALA A 294 31.26 -6.62 14.05
CA ALA A 294 31.86 -7.96 13.89
C ALA A 294 33.05 -7.93 12.93
N THR A 295 32.96 -7.21 11.81
CA THR A 295 34.05 -7.05 10.86
C THR A 295 35.26 -6.38 11.50
N LEU A 296 35.10 -5.25 12.19
CA LEU A 296 36.17 -4.60 12.92
C LEU A 296 36.81 -5.52 13.98
N ALA A 297 35.98 -6.30 14.67
CA ALA A 297 36.50 -7.26 15.66
C ALA A 297 37.31 -8.39 14.99
N SER A 298 36.92 -8.87 13.83
CA SER A 298 37.66 -9.92 13.09
C SER A 298 38.97 -9.41 12.51
N GLU A 299 39.07 -8.15 12.18
CA GLU A 299 40.27 -7.51 11.64
C GLU A 299 41.22 -6.99 12.71
N SER A 300 40.82 -7.03 13.98
CA SER A 300 41.58 -6.51 15.10
C SER A 300 42.96 -7.18 15.24
N GLY A 301 43.92 -6.43 15.73
CA GLY A 301 45.27 -6.94 16.00
C GLY A 301 46.38 -6.07 15.40
N PRO A 302 47.62 -6.59 15.28
CA PRO A 302 48.76 -5.78 14.83
C PRO A 302 48.66 -5.19 13.42
N LEU A 303 47.82 -5.79 12.55
CA LEU A 303 47.66 -5.38 11.17
C LEU A 303 46.32 -4.59 10.92
N GLU A 304 45.54 -4.36 11.96
CA GLU A 304 44.23 -3.72 11.85
C GLU A 304 44.25 -2.41 11.02
N GLN A 305 45.14 -1.49 11.41
CA GLN A 305 45.22 -0.21 10.70
C GLN A 305 45.62 -0.37 9.23
N SER A 306 46.60 -1.25 8.95
CA SER A 306 47.01 -1.52 7.56
C SER A 306 45.89 -2.14 6.70
N ARG A 307 45.07 -3.04 7.29
CA ARG A 307 43.92 -3.64 6.65
C ARG A 307 42.88 -2.59 6.33
N LEU A 308 42.48 -1.77 7.28
CA LEU A 308 41.52 -0.70 7.09
C LEU A 308 41.97 0.34 6.08
N ASP A 309 43.26 0.73 6.07
CA ASP A 309 43.82 1.65 5.10
C ASP A 309 43.81 1.06 3.67
N LEU A 310 44.13 -0.24 3.54
CA LEU A 310 44.07 -0.99 2.30
C LEU A 310 42.63 -1.08 1.72
N GLU A 311 41.68 -1.38 2.55
CA GLU A 311 40.26 -1.44 2.19
C GLU A 311 39.74 -0.07 1.75
N ALA A 312 40.10 0.99 2.50
CA ALA A 312 39.76 2.36 2.12
C ALA A 312 40.39 2.72 0.77
N PHE A 313 41.64 2.34 0.54
CA PHE A 313 42.32 2.51 -0.74
C PHE A 313 41.59 1.76 -1.88
N ALA A 314 41.28 0.48 -1.69
CA ALA A 314 40.58 -0.32 -2.69
C ALA A 314 39.21 0.29 -3.05
N ARG A 315 38.41 0.68 -2.04
CA ARG A 315 37.11 1.35 -2.24
C ARG A 315 37.27 2.69 -2.98
N SER A 316 38.40 3.40 -2.78
CA SER A 316 38.67 4.68 -3.47
C SER A 316 38.97 4.50 -4.97
N LEU A 317 39.47 3.35 -5.39
CA LEU A 317 39.78 3.03 -6.78
C LEU A 317 38.53 2.80 -7.64
N ALA A 318 37.48 2.24 -7.04
CA ALA A 318 36.21 1.93 -7.72
C ALA A 318 34.99 2.44 -6.91
N PRO A 319 34.78 3.75 -6.80
CA PRO A 319 33.69 4.31 -6.02
C PRO A 319 32.32 3.77 -6.45
N GLY A 320 31.50 3.34 -5.49
CA GLY A 320 30.16 2.83 -5.71
C GLY A 320 30.07 1.35 -6.08
N ILE A 321 31.19 0.62 -6.20
CA ILE A 321 31.21 -0.83 -6.14
C ILE A 321 31.23 -1.25 -4.68
N LEU A 322 30.33 -2.15 -4.31
CA LEU A 322 30.25 -2.71 -2.98
C LEU A 322 31.32 -3.79 -2.85
N MET A 323 32.17 -3.69 -1.83
CA MET A 323 33.31 -4.59 -1.63
C MET A 323 33.43 -5.02 -0.18
N ASP A 324 33.39 -6.34 0.06
CA ASP A 324 33.82 -6.98 1.30
C ASP A 324 35.27 -7.39 1.21
N PHE A 325 35.92 -7.50 2.37
CA PHE A 325 37.30 -7.97 2.47
C PHE A 325 37.40 -9.13 3.45
N GLU A 326 38.20 -10.13 3.06
CA GLU A 326 38.54 -11.26 3.89
C GLU A 326 40.06 -11.37 3.99
N TRP A 327 40.56 -11.54 5.19
CA TRP A 327 42.00 -11.64 5.47
C TRP A 327 42.38 -13.03 5.92
N ALA A 328 43.46 -13.59 5.32
CA ALA A 328 43.96 -14.90 5.67
C ALA A 328 45.48 -14.93 5.60
N ASP A 329 46.11 -15.92 6.27
CA ASP A 329 47.55 -16.12 6.18
C ASP A 329 48.00 -16.55 4.78
N LEU A 330 47.18 -17.32 4.10
CA LEU A 330 47.42 -17.85 2.75
C LEU A 330 46.15 -17.71 1.91
N ILE A 331 46.33 -17.24 0.68
CA ILE A 331 45.31 -17.27 -0.39
C ILE A 331 45.91 -18.16 -1.50
N ASN A 332 45.16 -19.18 -1.93
CA ASN A 332 45.61 -20.15 -2.93
C ASN A 332 46.99 -20.76 -2.62
N GLY A 333 47.31 -20.95 -1.35
CA GLY A 333 48.58 -21.52 -0.91
C GLY A 333 49.76 -20.54 -0.90
N LEU A 334 49.53 -19.28 -1.22
CA LEU A 334 50.53 -18.20 -1.22
C LEU A 334 50.22 -17.16 -0.17
N GLY A 335 51.22 -16.58 0.47
CA GLY A 335 51.02 -15.49 1.46
C GLY A 335 52.12 -15.45 2.50
N GLU A 336 51.78 -15.11 3.76
CA GLU A 336 52.65 -14.78 4.85
C GLU A 336 53.74 -15.86 5.11
N SER A 337 53.37 -17.15 5.17
CA SER A 337 54.28 -18.23 5.52
C SER A 337 55.33 -18.54 4.48
N ASN A 338 55.19 -18.09 3.23
CA ASN A 338 56.13 -18.31 2.16
C ASN A 338 56.61 -17.06 1.42
N GLY A 339 56.25 -15.86 1.98
CA GLY A 339 56.80 -14.58 1.54
C GLY A 339 56.18 -14.06 0.22
N TYR A 340 55.01 -14.55 -0.17
CA TYR A 340 54.29 -14.05 -1.33
C TYR A 340 53.18 -13.11 -0.94
N LEU A 341 52.83 -12.17 -1.83
CA LEU A 341 51.60 -11.41 -1.80
C LEU A 341 50.55 -12.15 -2.62
N SER A 342 49.36 -12.35 -2.11
CA SER A 342 48.31 -13.08 -2.84
C SER A 342 46.92 -12.51 -2.54
N GLY A 343 46.15 -12.35 -3.60
CA GLY A 343 44.74 -11.94 -3.54
C GLY A 343 43.86 -12.83 -4.40
N GLU A 344 42.59 -12.73 -4.22
CA GLU A 344 41.55 -13.39 -5.01
C GLU A 344 40.26 -12.57 -4.91
N THR A 345 39.55 -12.35 -6.02
CA THR A 345 38.31 -11.61 -6.04
C THR A 345 37.19 -12.42 -6.67
N ALA A 346 36.10 -12.58 -5.94
CA ALA A 346 34.82 -13.07 -6.45
C ALA A 346 33.85 -11.91 -6.64
N TRP A 347 33.05 -11.93 -7.70
CA TRP A 347 32.07 -10.88 -7.97
C TRP A 347 30.75 -11.42 -8.49
N TRP A 348 29.67 -10.66 -8.19
CA TRP A 348 28.32 -11.02 -8.58
C TRP A 348 27.63 -9.82 -9.25
N TYR A 349 26.71 -10.09 -10.17
CA TYR A 349 25.99 -9.07 -10.94
C TYR A 349 24.56 -8.80 -10.42
N ASP A 350 24.06 -9.67 -9.58
CA ASP A 350 22.74 -9.52 -8.96
C ASP A 350 22.73 -8.40 -7.90
N ARG A 351 21.54 -7.98 -7.47
CA ARG A 351 21.33 -6.96 -6.43
C ARG A 351 22.12 -5.67 -6.65
N GLY A 352 22.43 -5.30 -7.90
CA GLY A 352 23.21 -4.13 -8.25
C GLY A 352 24.71 -4.33 -8.38
N GLY A 353 25.20 -5.51 -8.07
CA GLY A 353 26.60 -5.91 -8.18
C GLY A 353 27.42 -5.64 -6.94
N TYR A 354 28.21 -6.63 -6.54
CA TYR A 354 29.11 -6.58 -5.38
C TYR A 354 30.27 -7.54 -5.57
N ALA A 355 31.34 -7.37 -4.78
CA ALA A 355 32.53 -8.22 -4.82
C ALA A 355 33.01 -8.57 -3.42
N THR A 356 33.66 -9.70 -3.27
CA THR A 356 34.44 -10.08 -2.08
C THR A 356 35.88 -10.23 -2.49
N ILE A 357 36.78 -9.47 -1.86
CA ILE A 357 38.22 -9.46 -2.10
C ILE A 357 38.90 -10.17 -0.93
N ARG A 358 39.59 -11.26 -1.22
CA ARG A 358 40.35 -12.00 -0.22
C ARG A 358 41.83 -11.66 -0.37
N LEU A 359 42.46 -11.27 0.69
CA LEU A 359 43.85 -10.80 0.71
C LEU A 359 44.69 -11.58 1.75
N SER A 360 45.93 -11.90 1.38
CA SER A 360 46.87 -12.47 2.35
C SER A 360 47.38 -11.40 3.34
N ASN A 361 47.60 -11.78 4.60
CA ASN A 361 48.15 -10.91 5.63
C ASN A 361 49.48 -10.26 5.26
N SER A 362 50.28 -10.91 4.39
CA SER A 362 51.52 -10.35 3.87
C SER A 362 51.32 -9.02 3.13
N ILE A 363 50.18 -8.81 2.48
CA ILE A 363 49.86 -7.55 1.79
C ILE A 363 49.74 -6.42 2.85
N ALA A 364 49.03 -6.69 3.97
CA ALA A 364 48.88 -5.73 5.05
C ALA A 364 50.19 -5.47 5.81
N GLN A 365 51.12 -6.47 5.88
CA GLN A 365 52.45 -6.30 6.44
C GLN A 365 53.35 -5.41 5.60
N GLU A 366 53.18 -5.47 4.25
CA GLU A 366 53.95 -4.64 3.32
C GLU A 366 53.34 -3.29 3.00
N TRP A 367 52.17 -3.00 3.51
CA TRP A 367 51.52 -1.71 3.30
C TRP A 367 52.35 -0.55 3.91
N PRO A 368 52.57 0.56 3.23
CA PRO A 368 52.03 0.99 1.89
C PRO A 368 53.07 0.86 0.73
N SER A 369 53.64 -0.31 0.52
CA SER A 369 54.59 -0.51 -0.57
C SER A 369 53.89 -0.41 -1.97
N ASP A 370 54.72 -0.16 -3.02
CA ASP A 370 54.22 -0.16 -4.42
C ASP A 370 53.64 -1.53 -4.81
N ALA A 371 54.19 -2.62 -4.26
CA ALA A 371 53.74 -3.97 -4.52
C ALA A 371 52.35 -4.21 -3.88
N ALA A 372 52.14 -3.77 -2.64
CA ALA A 372 50.83 -3.85 -1.97
C ALA A 372 49.76 -3.03 -2.69
N HIS A 373 50.09 -1.82 -3.13
CA HIS A 373 49.16 -1.03 -3.95
C HIS A 373 48.80 -1.70 -5.28
N ALA A 374 49.79 -2.29 -5.95
CA ALA A 374 49.61 -2.89 -7.27
C ALA A 374 48.75 -4.18 -7.23
N ILE A 375 48.92 -5.05 -6.24
CA ILE A 375 48.09 -6.24 -6.09
C ILE A 375 46.66 -5.90 -5.69
N VAL A 376 46.47 -4.94 -4.77
CA VAL A 376 45.11 -4.48 -4.44
C VAL A 376 44.42 -3.86 -5.65
N ALA A 377 45.14 -3.08 -6.46
CA ALA A 377 44.59 -2.52 -7.69
C ALA A 377 44.22 -3.62 -8.71
N HIS A 378 44.96 -4.73 -8.76
CA HIS A 378 44.63 -5.91 -9.58
C HIS A 378 43.31 -6.52 -9.09
N GLU A 379 43.15 -6.76 -7.81
CA GLU A 379 41.92 -7.34 -7.23
C GLU A 379 40.70 -6.42 -7.47
N VAL A 380 40.89 -5.11 -7.33
CA VAL A 380 39.83 -4.13 -7.69
C VAL A 380 39.54 -4.15 -9.19
N GLY A 381 40.52 -4.48 -10.04
CA GLY A 381 40.36 -4.72 -11.49
C GLY A 381 39.38 -5.85 -11.81
N HIS A 382 39.33 -6.88 -10.96
CA HIS A 382 38.27 -7.90 -11.02
C HIS A 382 36.91 -7.33 -10.54
N ALA A 383 36.88 -6.66 -9.42
CA ALA A 383 35.65 -6.10 -8.86
C ALA A 383 34.98 -5.09 -9.79
N ILE A 384 35.74 -4.20 -10.47
CA ILE A 384 35.19 -3.20 -11.40
C ILE A 384 34.52 -3.81 -12.64
N THR A 385 34.75 -5.10 -12.89
CA THR A 385 34.05 -5.88 -13.92
C THR A 385 32.54 -5.78 -13.80
N ILE A 386 32.00 -5.66 -12.59
CA ILE A 386 30.58 -5.42 -12.30
C ILE A 386 30.02 -4.29 -13.17
N ARG A 387 30.79 -3.21 -13.33
CA ARG A 387 30.42 -2.05 -14.12
C ARG A 387 30.73 -2.20 -15.62
N CYS A 388 31.78 -2.91 -15.95
CA CYS A 388 32.41 -2.90 -17.28
C CYS A 388 32.39 -4.27 -17.97
N ARG A 389 31.49 -5.17 -17.59
CA ARG A 389 31.41 -6.58 -18.07
C ARG A 389 31.35 -6.75 -19.59
N THR A 390 30.96 -5.71 -20.33
CA THR A 390 30.88 -5.78 -21.81
C THR A 390 32.16 -5.35 -22.50
N MET A 391 33.21 -4.97 -21.75
CA MET A 391 34.47 -4.45 -22.32
C MET A 391 35.49 -5.53 -22.56
N TYR A 392 35.31 -6.75 -22.05
CA TYR A 392 36.15 -7.89 -22.26
C TYR A 392 35.36 -9.21 -22.13
N ASP A 393 35.96 -10.34 -22.49
CA ASP A 393 35.35 -11.67 -22.31
C ASP A 393 35.46 -12.12 -20.85
N THR A 394 34.32 -12.14 -20.14
CA THR A 394 34.22 -12.52 -18.73
C THR A 394 34.08 -14.03 -18.51
N THR A 395 34.07 -14.85 -19.56
CA THR A 395 33.81 -16.29 -19.48
C THR A 395 35.08 -17.13 -19.34
N ASN A 396 36.25 -16.50 -19.39
CA ASN A 396 37.53 -17.15 -19.36
C ASN A 396 38.44 -16.51 -18.32
N ASP A 397 38.95 -17.31 -17.37
CA ASP A 397 39.79 -16.83 -16.27
C ASP A 397 41.05 -16.11 -16.77
N GLN A 398 41.70 -16.62 -17.86
CA GLN A 398 42.88 -15.95 -18.41
C GLN A 398 42.58 -14.55 -18.94
N THR A 399 41.40 -14.32 -19.52
CA THR A 399 41.00 -12.98 -19.97
C THR A 399 40.60 -12.09 -18.79
N ALA A 400 40.06 -12.68 -17.71
CA ALA A 400 39.76 -11.95 -16.49
C ALA A 400 41.06 -11.46 -15.79
N GLU A 401 42.10 -12.31 -15.72
CA GLU A 401 43.40 -11.95 -15.17
C GLU A 401 44.09 -10.88 -16.01
N ALA A 402 44.06 -11.06 -17.34
CA ALA A 402 44.63 -10.04 -18.27
C ALA A 402 43.88 -8.70 -18.13
N TRP A 403 42.55 -8.71 -17.94
CA TRP A 403 41.75 -7.53 -17.72
C TRP A 403 42.12 -6.83 -16.42
N ALA A 404 42.18 -7.54 -15.29
CA ALA A 404 42.53 -7.00 -14.00
C ALA A 404 43.93 -6.36 -13.99
N THR A 405 44.92 -7.05 -14.60
CA THR A 405 46.28 -6.54 -14.81
C THR A 405 46.27 -5.27 -15.66
N ALA A 406 45.56 -5.29 -16.80
CA ALA A 406 45.44 -4.12 -17.69
C ALA A 406 44.79 -2.92 -17.00
N TRP A 407 43.75 -3.17 -16.18
CA TRP A 407 43.06 -2.12 -15.44
C TRP A 407 43.98 -1.52 -14.39
N ALA A 408 44.69 -2.33 -13.57
CA ALA A 408 45.68 -1.85 -12.62
C ALA A 408 46.77 -0.99 -13.27
N ILE A 409 47.34 -1.43 -14.41
CA ILE A 409 48.31 -0.63 -15.17
C ILE A 409 47.68 0.68 -15.65
N SER A 410 46.47 0.64 -16.16
CA SER A 410 45.74 1.86 -16.64
C SER A 410 45.47 2.88 -15.53
N MET A 411 45.46 2.42 -14.28
CA MET A 411 45.33 3.28 -13.07
C MET A 411 46.68 3.81 -12.56
N GLY A 412 47.80 3.37 -13.19
CA GLY A 412 49.15 3.80 -12.83
C GLY A 412 49.91 2.85 -11.90
N PHE A 413 49.39 1.67 -11.59
CA PHE A 413 50.03 0.68 -10.73
C PHE A 413 50.88 -0.25 -11.59
N THR A 414 52.19 0.04 -11.71
CA THR A 414 53.11 -0.59 -12.65
C THR A 414 54.10 -1.56 -11.99
N SER A 415 54.04 -1.77 -10.67
CA SER A 415 54.80 -2.86 -10.02
C SER A 415 54.34 -4.22 -10.55
N ASP A 416 55.24 -5.14 -10.77
CA ASP A 416 54.98 -6.49 -11.32
C ASP A 416 53.98 -7.29 -10.46
N ALA A 417 53.74 -6.89 -9.20
CA ALA A 417 52.71 -7.43 -8.33
C ALA A 417 51.24 -7.09 -8.80
N ASN A 418 51.10 -6.28 -9.85
CA ASN A 418 49.83 -6.02 -10.51
C ASN A 418 49.26 -7.17 -11.34
N GLY A 419 49.80 -8.38 -11.20
CA GLY A 419 49.50 -9.58 -12.00
C GLY A 419 50.49 -9.86 -13.11
N THR A 420 51.33 -8.88 -13.51
CA THR A 420 52.30 -9.10 -14.62
C THR A 420 53.27 -10.22 -14.33
N SER A 421 53.75 -10.40 -13.10
CA SER A 421 54.67 -11.50 -12.71
C SER A 421 54.01 -12.88 -12.81
N ALA A 422 52.72 -13.01 -12.59
CA ALA A 422 51.96 -14.25 -12.58
C ALA A 422 51.39 -14.60 -13.97
N TYR A 423 50.81 -13.61 -14.66
CA TYR A 423 50.02 -13.82 -15.89
C TYR A 423 50.65 -13.23 -17.14
N GLY A 424 51.76 -12.48 -17.01
CA GLY A 424 52.39 -11.77 -18.10
C GLY A 424 51.79 -10.38 -18.37
N ALA A 425 52.49 -9.58 -19.18
CA ALA A 425 52.05 -8.25 -19.55
C ALA A 425 50.86 -8.32 -20.54
N PRO A 426 49.75 -7.61 -20.25
CA PRO A 426 48.63 -7.56 -21.17
C PRO A 426 48.96 -6.68 -22.39
N PRO A 427 48.27 -6.87 -23.54
CA PRO A 427 48.48 -6.04 -24.73
C PRO A 427 48.12 -4.55 -24.44
N ASP A 428 48.84 -3.61 -25.04
CA ASP A 428 48.55 -2.15 -24.91
C ASP A 428 47.11 -1.81 -25.28
N SER A 429 46.52 -2.48 -26.25
CA SER A 429 45.11 -2.30 -26.63
C SER A 429 44.15 -2.65 -25.52
N LEU A 430 44.44 -3.67 -24.69
CA LEU A 430 43.62 -4.02 -23.54
C LEU A 430 43.80 -2.99 -22.41
N ILE A 431 45.01 -2.51 -22.18
CA ILE A 431 45.27 -1.42 -21.22
C ILE A 431 44.47 -0.15 -21.60
N GLN A 432 44.48 0.18 -22.90
CA GLN A 432 43.71 1.32 -23.40
C GLN A 432 42.20 1.09 -23.23
N THR A 433 41.70 -0.10 -23.50
CA THR A 433 40.27 -0.45 -23.26
C THR A 433 39.95 -0.34 -21.79
N ALA A 434 40.74 -0.93 -20.90
CA ALA A 434 40.56 -0.92 -19.47
C ALA A 434 40.58 0.52 -18.87
N SER A 435 41.35 1.42 -19.50
CA SER A 435 41.36 2.86 -19.08
C SER A 435 40.02 3.56 -19.21
N GLY A 436 39.07 3.05 -19.99
CA GLY A 436 37.70 3.54 -20.12
C GLY A 436 36.76 3.06 -19.01
N CYS A 437 37.19 2.11 -18.16
CA CYS A 437 36.42 1.57 -17.08
C CYS A 437 36.75 2.31 -15.77
N ARG A 438 35.82 3.14 -15.28
CA ARG A 438 36.01 3.98 -14.07
C ARG A 438 34.76 3.92 -13.18
#